data_728b121794799e7dd7b01fdd13e3f541
#
_entry.id   728b121794799e7dd7b01fdd13e3f541
#
_cell.length_a   1.000
_cell.length_b   1.000
_cell.length_c   1.000
_cell.angle_alpha   90.00
_cell.angle_beta   90.00
_cell.angle_gamma   90.00
#
_symmetry.space_group_name_H-M   'P 1'
#
loop_
_entity.id
_entity.type
_entity.pdbx_description
1 polymer ?
#
loop_
_entity_poly.entity_id
_entity_poly.type
_entity_poly.pdbx_seq_one_letter_code
_entity_poly.pdbx_strand_id
1 'polypeptide(L)'
;MLNPEAVALARLAESVGSGRSENVKTVIMWVAINRSEDRANGYGQSLMDEIARPNQWQGYDSAASYSDDTYAIAKQVLETKAKGGLRPIDSDMLWFVLNDDGSITLRNQFTASANQKWREKTVR
;
A
#
# COMPACT_ATOMS: atom_id res chain seq x y z
N MET A 1 21.82 -10.21 -2.39
CA MET A 1 20.57 -10.86 -2.82
C MET A 1 19.40 -9.93 -2.55
N LEU A 2 18.52 -9.75 -3.52
CA LEU A 2 17.36 -8.88 -3.35
C LEU A 2 16.31 -9.55 -2.47
N ASN A 3 15.61 -8.73 -1.66
CA ASN A 3 14.50 -9.18 -0.84
C ASN A 3 13.24 -9.26 -1.73
N PRO A 4 12.65 -10.45 -1.93
CA PRO A 4 11.48 -10.61 -2.82
C PRO A 4 10.28 -9.75 -2.44
N GLU A 5 10.01 -9.59 -1.15
CA GLU A 5 8.90 -8.73 -0.69
C GLU A 5 9.17 -7.26 -0.99
N ALA A 6 10.41 -6.82 -0.81
CA ALA A 6 10.79 -5.44 -1.13
C ALA A 6 10.69 -5.17 -2.64
N VAL A 7 11.10 -6.14 -3.47
CA VAL A 7 10.94 -6.03 -4.93
C VAL A 7 9.47 -5.92 -5.30
N ALA A 8 8.61 -6.77 -4.72
CA ALA A 8 7.18 -6.74 -5.00
C ALA A 8 6.55 -5.40 -4.59
N LEU A 9 6.89 -4.90 -3.41
CA LEU A 9 6.41 -3.59 -2.94
C LEU A 9 6.90 -2.46 -3.84
N ALA A 10 8.16 -2.50 -4.26
CA ALA A 10 8.71 -1.47 -5.13
C ALA A 10 7.99 -1.45 -6.49
N ARG A 11 7.74 -2.62 -7.08
CA ARG A 11 7.00 -2.73 -8.33
C ARG A 11 5.56 -2.28 -8.19
N LEU A 12 4.92 -2.61 -7.07
CA LEU A 12 3.56 -2.16 -6.76
C LEU A 12 3.52 -0.63 -6.72
N ALA A 13 4.41 -0.02 -5.96
CA ALA A 13 4.46 1.43 -5.80
C ALA A 13 4.75 2.16 -7.12
N GLU A 14 5.68 1.64 -7.92
CA GLU A 14 6.05 2.26 -9.19
C GLU A 14 4.95 2.12 -10.24
N SER A 15 4.23 1.00 -10.27
CA SER A 15 3.17 0.78 -11.28
C SER A 15 1.85 1.43 -10.86
N VAL A 16 1.36 1.17 -9.66
CA VAL A 16 0.10 1.74 -9.17
C VAL A 16 0.25 3.23 -8.89
N GLY A 17 1.40 3.64 -8.33
CA GLY A 17 1.71 5.02 -7.99
C GLY A 17 2.56 5.74 -9.02
N SER A 18 2.51 5.34 -10.29
CA SER A 18 3.33 5.92 -11.35
C SER A 18 3.17 7.43 -11.42
N GLY A 19 4.31 8.14 -11.45
CA GLY A 19 4.34 9.61 -11.52
C GLY A 19 3.99 10.32 -10.22
N ARG A 20 3.76 9.59 -9.14
CA ARG A 20 3.38 10.16 -7.85
C ARG A 20 4.59 10.36 -6.95
N SER A 21 4.40 11.12 -5.86
CA SER A 21 5.47 11.42 -4.91
C SER A 21 5.93 10.17 -4.16
N GLU A 22 7.11 10.26 -3.53
CA GLU A 22 7.60 9.19 -2.66
C GLU A 22 6.65 8.93 -1.49
N ASN A 23 6.03 9.97 -0.93
CA ASN A 23 5.06 9.81 0.16
C ASN A 23 3.86 8.99 -0.28
N VAL A 24 3.33 9.25 -1.48
CA VAL A 24 2.21 8.50 -2.02
C VAL A 24 2.62 7.05 -2.28
N LYS A 25 3.77 6.82 -2.88
CA LYS A 25 4.28 5.46 -3.12
C LYS A 25 4.47 4.69 -1.80
N THR A 26 4.97 5.37 -0.78
CA THR A 26 5.18 4.77 0.54
C THR A 26 3.86 4.33 1.16
N VAL A 27 2.82 5.15 1.10
CA VAL A 27 1.53 4.76 1.68
C VAL A 27 0.85 3.66 0.87
N ILE A 28 1.07 3.56 -0.44
CA ILE A 28 0.59 2.42 -1.23
C ILE A 28 1.19 1.12 -0.69
N MET A 29 2.48 1.11 -0.38
CA MET A 29 3.13 -0.04 0.23
C MET A 29 2.48 -0.40 1.58
N TRP A 30 2.17 0.60 2.40
CA TRP A 30 1.54 0.37 3.70
C TRP A 30 0.10 -0.14 3.58
N VAL A 31 -0.64 0.28 2.54
CA VAL A 31 -1.97 -0.30 2.27
C VAL A 31 -1.83 -1.80 1.98
N ALA A 32 -0.83 -2.20 1.20
CA ALA A 32 -0.59 -3.62 0.91
C ALA A 32 -0.30 -4.39 2.20
N ILE A 33 0.54 -3.85 3.08
CA ILE A 33 0.84 -4.48 4.36
C ILE A 33 -0.42 -4.56 5.23
N ASN A 34 -1.19 -3.47 5.33
CA ASN A 34 -2.42 -3.45 6.10
C ASN A 34 -3.40 -4.53 5.62
N ARG A 35 -3.56 -4.67 4.30
CA ARG A 35 -4.43 -5.71 3.73
C ARG A 35 -3.91 -7.11 4.04
N SER A 36 -2.60 -7.33 3.96
CA SER A 36 -2.02 -8.65 4.24
C SER A 36 -2.25 -9.09 5.69
N GLU A 37 -2.41 -8.14 6.60
CA GLU A 37 -2.63 -8.39 8.02
C GLU A 37 -4.10 -8.43 8.42
N ASP A 38 -5.00 -7.99 7.55
CA ASP A 38 -6.42 -7.83 7.88
C ASP A 38 -7.17 -9.15 7.74
N ARG A 39 -7.85 -9.56 8.81
CA ARG A 39 -8.67 -10.78 8.83
C ARG A 39 -10.16 -10.47 8.81
N ALA A 40 -10.54 -9.28 9.25
CA ALA A 40 -11.95 -8.92 9.45
C ALA A 40 -12.71 -8.67 8.14
N ASN A 41 -12.01 -8.20 7.09
CA ASN A 41 -12.64 -7.83 5.82
C ASN A 41 -12.32 -8.82 4.69
N GLY A 42 -11.88 -10.02 5.02
CA GLY A 42 -11.63 -11.06 4.02
C GLY A 42 -10.26 -11.00 3.35
N TYR A 43 -9.38 -10.14 3.83
CA TYR A 43 -7.98 -10.12 3.43
C TYR A 43 -7.18 -11.08 4.32
N GLY A 44 -5.94 -10.79 4.61
CA GLY A 44 -5.16 -11.58 5.57
C GLY A 44 -4.42 -12.73 4.93
N GLN A 45 -3.79 -12.45 3.79
CA GLN A 45 -2.89 -13.38 3.11
C GLN A 45 -1.45 -12.96 3.36
N SER A 46 -0.49 -13.74 2.86
CA SER A 46 0.89 -13.26 2.85
C SER A 46 0.97 -12.00 2.00
N LEU A 47 1.98 -11.18 2.26
CA LEU A 47 2.17 -9.94 1.49
C LEU A 47 2.30 -10.22 -0.01
N MET A 48 3.08 -11.25 -0.37
CA MET A 48 3.25 -11.63 -1.77
C MET A 48 1.93 -12.02 -2.43
N ASP A 49 1.10 -12.79 -1.73
CA ASP A 49 -0.19 -13.22 -2.25
C ASP A 49 -1.15 -12.04 -2.37
N GLU A 50 -1.13 -11.10 -1.42
CA GLU A 50 -1.98 -9.92 -1.47
C GLU A 50 -1.62 -9.03 -2.67
N ILE A 51 -0.33 -8.81 -2.91
CA ILE A 51 0.12 -8.00 -4.05
C ILE A 51 -0.23 -8.69 -5.38
N ALA A 52 -0.11 -10.01 -5.45
CA ALA A 52 -0.39 -10.78 -6.66
C ALA A 52 -1.87 -11.05 -6.90
N ARG A 53 -2.74 -10.66 -5.98
CA ARG A 53 -4.17 -10.97 -6.03
C ARG A 53 -4.83 -10.35 -7.25
N PRO A 54 -5.50 -11.15 -8.12
CA PRO A 54 -6.11 -10.63 -9.35
C PRO A 54 -7.13 -9.54 -9.07
N ASN A 55 -7.11 -8.50 -9.92
CA ASN A 55 -8.08 -7.38 -9.89
C ASN A 55 -8.09 -6.58 -8.58
N GLN A 56 -7.07 -6.74 -7.74
CA GLN A 56 -7.01 -6.06 -6.45
C GLN A 56 -6.33 -4.69 -6.55
N TRP A 57 -5.37 -4.55 -7.47
CA TRP A 57 -4.55 -3.35 -7.60
C TRP A 57 -4.63 -2.86 -9.04
N GLN A 58 -5.46 -1.85 -9.28
CA GLN A 58 -5.60 -1.27 -10.61
C GLN A 58 -4.27 -0.65 -11.04
N GLY A 59 -3.80 -1.05 -12.22
CA GLY A 59 -2.53 -0.56 -12.76
C GLY A 59 -1.30 -1.33 -12.29
N TYR A 60 -1.45 -2.36 -11.46
CA TYR A 60 -0.31 -3.15 -11.02
C TYR A 60 0.34 -3.90 -12.18
N ASP A 61 1.66 -3.79 -12.26
CA ASP A 61 2.49 -4.51 -13.23
C ASP A 61 3.60 -5.24 -12.46
N SER A 62 3.53 -6.56 -12.47
CA SER A 62 4.51 -7.43 -11.79
C SER A 62 5.90 -7.40 -12.42
N ALA A 63 6.04 -6.79 -13.60
CA ALA A 63 7.32 -6.62 -14.30
C ALA A 63 7.77 -5.16 -14.33
N ALA A 64 7.10 -4.28 -13.59
CA ALA A 64 7.44 -2.85 -13.57
C ALA A 64 8.87 -2.62 -13.11
N SER A 65 9.54 -1.67 -13.75
CA SER A 65 10.85 -1.19 -13.29
C SER A 65 10.69 -0.44 -11.98
N TYR A 66 11.73 -0.44 -11.17
CA TYR A 66 11.76 0.32 -9.93
C TYR A 66 13.14 0.92 -9.71
N SER A 67 13.19 2.08 -9.06
CA SER A 67 14.45 2.74 -8.74
C SER A 67 15.08 2.15 -7.46
N ASP A 68 16.37 2.40 -7.30
CA ASP A 68 17.07 2.03 -6.06
C ASP A 68 16.44 2.75 -4.85
N ASP A 69 16.00 3.98 -5.03
CA ASP A 69 15.34 4.75 -3.96
C ASP A 69 14.02 4.10 -3.54
N THR A 70 13.20 3.67 -4.49
CA THR A 70 11.94 3.00 -4.18
C THR A 70 12.19 1.65 -3.51
N TYR A 71 13.19 0.92 -3.96
CA TYR A 71 13.57 -0.34 -3.30
C TYR A 71 14.03 -0.10 -1.85
N ALA A 72 14.82 0.94 -1.62
CA ALA A 72 15.28 1.30 -0.26
C ALA A 72 14.08 1.64 0.64
N ILE A 73 13.11 2.38 0.12
CA ILE A 73 11.87 2.70 0.86
C ILE A 73 11.12 1.40 1.20
N ALA A 74 10.99 0.48 0.25
CA ALA A 74 10.31 -0.79 0.48
C ALA A 74 10.99 -1.60 1.59
N LYS A 75 12.31 -1.65 1.60
CA LYS A 75 13.06 -2.32 2.67
C LYS A 75 12.81 -1.67 4.02
N GLN A 76 12.79 -0.35 4.06
CA GLN A 76 12.52 0.39 5.30
C GLN A 76 11.10 0.14 5.82
N VAL A 77 10.12 0.10 4.92
CA VAL A 77 8.73 -0.23 5.26
C VAL A 77 8.66 -1.62 5.90
N LEU A 78 9.30 -2.62 5.29
CA LEU A 78 9.32 -3.99 5.83
C LEU A 78 10.02 -4.06 7.17
N GLU A 79 11.10 -3.31 7.35
CA GLU A 79 11.82 -3.25 8.62
C GLU A 79 10.96 -2.63 9.71
N THR A 80 10.26 -1.54 9.40
CA THR A 80 9.34 -0.89 10.35
C THR A 80 8.23 -1.85 10.76
N LYS A 81 7.65 -2.57 9.80
CA LYS A 81 6.64 -3.58 10.09
C LYS A 81 7.17 -4.66 11.03
N ALA A 82 8.36 -5.18 10.74
CA ALA A 82 8.97 -6.27 11.52
C ALA A 82 9.26 -5.86 12.96
N LYS A 83 9.62 -4.60 13.17
CA LYS A 83 9.96 -4.06 14.50
C LYS A 83 8.76 -3.54 15.27
N GLY A 84 7.56 -3.55 14.67
CA GLY A 84 6.38 -2.97 15.29
C GLY A 84 6.46 -1.45 15.40
N GLY A 85 7.20 -0.81 14.50
CA GLY A 85 7.39 0.63 14.51
C GLY A 85 6.15 1.41 14.09
N LEU A 86 6.24 2.74 14.20
CA LEU A 86 5.14 3.64 13.89
C LEU A 86 4.89 3.69 12.38
N ARG A 87 3.63 3.46 11.99
CA ARG A 87 3.20 3.51 10.59
C ARG A 87 2.70 4.89 10.22
N PRO A 88 2.90 5.34 8.96
CA PRO A 88 2.39 6.65 8.51
C PRO A 88 0.88 6.70 8.37
N ILE A 89 0.21 5.55 8.28
CA ILE A 89 -1.25 5.43 8.19
C ILE A 89 -1.73 4.38 9.17
N ASP A 90 -2.97 4.51 9.63
CA ASP A 90 -3.58 3.55 10.54
C ASP A 90 -3.72 2.18 9.88
N SER A 91 -3.62 1.13 10.67
CA SER A 91 -3.65 -0.25 10.16
C SER A 91 -5.00 -0.65 9.55
N ASP A 92 -6.07 0.08 9.81
CA ASP A 92 -7.37 -0.17 9.22
C ASP A 92 -7.63 0.62 7.93
N MET A 93 -6.63 1.38 7.45
CA MET A 93 -6.70 2.06 6.15
C MET A 93 -6.40 1.05 5.05
N LEU A 94 -7.45 0.46 4.48
CA LEU A 94 -7.39 -0.65 3.53
C LEU A 94 -7.77 -0.26 2.12
N TRP A 95 -8.46 0.87 1.95
CA TRP A 95 -8.94 1.33 0.65
C TRP A 95 -8.35 2.69 0.33
N PHE A 96 -8.23 2.98 -0.96
CA PHE A 96 -7.68 4.26 -1.39
C PHE A 96 -8.22 4.68 -2.76
N VAL A 97 -8.12 5.97 -3.01
CA VAL A 97 -8.41 6.58 -4.32
C VAL A 97 -7.22 7.44 -4.70
N LEU A 98 -6.75 7.28 -5.93
CA LEU A 98 -5.70 8.14 -6.49
C LEU A 98 -6.38 9.36 -7.10
N ASN A 99 -5.97 10.54 -6.65
CA ASN A 99 -6.59 11.80 -7.07
C ASN A 99 -5.83 12.41 -8.25
N ASP A 100 -6.54 13.22 -9.05
CA ASP A 100 -5.97 13.85 -10.24
C ASP A 100 -4.88 14.87 -9.90
N ASP A 101 -4.87 15.40 -8.68
CA ASP A 101 -3.85 16.38 -8.23
C ASP A 101 -2.55 15.71 -7.77
N GLY A 102 -2.43 14.40 -7.92
CA GLY A 102 -1.25 13.63 -7.50
C GLY A 102 -1.33 13.06 -6.10
N SER A 103 -2.33 13.44 -5.31
CA SER A 103 -2.50 12.93 -3.95
C SER A 103 -3.21 11.58 -3.94
N ILE A 104 -3.20 10.92 -2.78
CA ILE A 104 -3.95 9.70 -2.51
C ILE A 104 -4.85 9.94 -1.31
N THR A 105 -6.09 9.50 -1.39
CA THR A 105 -7.02 9.51 -0.25
C THR A 105 -7.20 8.09 0.24
N LEU A 106 -6.86 7.88 1.50
CA LEU A 106 -6.94 6.59 2.18
C LEU A 106 -8.21 6.53 3.01
N ARG A 107 -8.83 5.36 3.09
CA ARG A 107 -10.12 5.16 3.76
C ARG A 107 -10.10 3.91 4.62
N ASN A 108 -10.83 3.96 5.72
CA ASN A 108 -10.97 2.82 6.63
C ASN A 108 -12.15 1.90 6.28
N GLN A 109 -12.95 2.26 5.27
CA GLN A 109 -14.04 1.40 4.79
C GLN A 109 -14.29 1.70 3.31
N PHE A 110 -14.86 0.72 2.62
CA PHE A 110 -15.05 0.79 1.17
C PHE A 110 -16.08 1.87 0.79
N THR A 111 -17.21 1.90 1.50
CA THR A 111 -18.25 2.90 1.29
C THR A 111 -18.67 3.51 2.61
N ALA A 112 -19.11 4.77 2.58
CA ALA A 112 -19.65 5.42 3.76
C ALA A 112 -20.91 4.70 4.25
N SER A 113 -21.03 4.55 5.57
CA SER A 113 -22.18 3.92 6.22
C SER A 113 -22.60 4.76 7.40
N ALA A 114 -23.93 4.92 7.60
CA ALA A 114 -24.46 5.67 8.72
C ALA A 114 -24.10 5.05 10.08
N ASN A 115 -23.84 3.75 10.12
CA ASN A 115 -23.58 3.01 11.35
C ASN A 115 -22.10 2.76 11.63
N GLN A 116 -21.21 3.26 10.78
CA GLN A 116 -19.77 3.05 10.92
C GLN A 116 -19.04 4.37 10.87
N LYS A 117 -17.98 4.49 11.67
CA LYS A 117 -17.16 5.69 11.69
C LYS A 117 -16.29 5.74 10.44
N TRP A 118 -16.58 6.68 9.55
CA TRP A 118 -15.82 6.95 8.34
C TRP A 118 -14.59 7.78 8.68
N ARG A 119 -13.42 7.32 8.26
CA ARG A 119 -12.19 8.10 8.36
C ARG A 119 -11.46 8.11 7.04
N GLU A 120 -10.93 9.26 6.71
CA GLU A 120 -10.11 9.45 5.50
C GLU A 120 -8.84 10.19 5.86
N LYS A 121 -7.81 9.96 5.07
CA LYS A 121 -6.56 10.70 5.15
C LYS A 121 -6.05 10.93 3.74
N THR A 122 -5.74 12.19 3.40
CA THR A 122 -5.14 12.53 2.10
C THR A 122 -3.65 12.77 2.29
N VAL A 123 -2.85 12.15 1.43
CA VAL A 123 -1.38 12.25 1.43
C VAL A 123 -0.93 12.74 0.07
N ARG A 124 0.02 13.68 0.08
CA ARG A 124 0.64 14.23 -1.14
C ARG A 124 2.06 13.75 -1.34
#